data_9d0d3ddbb12945ee57519fd470b5c230
#
_entry.id   9d0d3ddbb12945ee57519fd470b5c230
#
_cell.length_a   1.000
_cell.length_b   1.000
_cell.length_c   1.000
_cell.angle_alpha   90.00
_cell.angle_beta   90.00
_cell.angle_gamma   90.00
#
_symmetry.space_group_name_H-M   'P 1'
#
loop_
_entity.id
_entity.type
_entity.pdbx_description
1 polymer ?
#
loop_
_entity_poly.entity_id
_entity_poly.type
_entity_poly.pdbx_seq_one_letter_code
_entity_poly.pdbx_strand_id
1 'polypeptide(L)'
;MSEMFCFQCQQTAGGSGCVRTGVCGKQPETANLQDSLVCRLIRLAELCEEQNQHPKEVTRLLADGLFTTLTNVNFDNEAIRAFTERVEQQLHRMGGFAAGEDPGWLWQGETDTVSLRSTLLFGLKGMAAYAHHAMNLGYEEAEVSAWFYKGLTALRQEHSVEEWLALIMEFGQVNFQCMALLDCANTETFGHPVPTRVNTDIKRGPFIVVSGHDLEDLRQLLEQTAGTGINVYTHCEMLPAHGYPGLKKYPQLAGNFGTAWQSQQREFENIPAPVLFTTNCLMPPRPSYADRVYTTSVVGYEGLRHIGADDQGRKDFSPLIRQALELGGYETDQSMSGINGGHMLTTGFAHDAVLRQAPQIIEAIRNGAIRHIFLVGGCDGAHPGRNYYTEFVKRTPMDSLVLTLACGKYR
;
A
#
# COMPACT_ATOMS: atom_id res chain seq x y z
N MET A 1 22.10 22.79 -3.98
CA MET A 1 21.12 21.84 -3.42
C MET A 1 20.45 21.20 -4.61
N SER A 2 20.41 19.88 -4.70
CA SER A 2 19.69 19.21 -5.78
C SER A 2 18.21 19.59 -5.69
N GLU A 3 17.64 20.01 -6.79
CA GLU A 3 16.21 20.29 -6.88
C GLU A 3 15.45 18.98 -7.04
N MET A 4 14.23 18.92 -6.53
CA MET A 4 13.29 17.81 -6.75
C MET A 4 11.96 18.36 -7.23
N PHE A 5 11.15 17.50 -7.83
CA PHE A 5 9.74 17.79 -8.04
C PHE A 5 8.91 16.55 -7.72
N CYS A 6 7.88 16.69 -6.89
CA CYS A 6 6.99 15.58 -6.55
C CYS A 6 5.61 16.11 -6.18
N PHE A 7 4.56 15.61 -6.83
CA PHE A 7 3.17 15.98 -6.53
C PHE A 7 2.21 14.76 -6.53
N GLN A 8 2.74 13.56 -6.30
CA GLN A 8 1.90 12.33 -6.37
C GLN A 8 0.94 12.13 -5.19
N CYS A 9 0.91 13.00 -4.19
CA CYS A 9 -0.03 12.87 -3.08
C CYS A 9 -0.74 14.19 -2.79
N GLN A 10 -1.91 14.13 -2.17
CA GLN A 10 -2.70 15.31 -1.79
C GLN A 10 -2.03 16.21 -0.75
N GLN A 11 -0.97 15.75 -0.09
CA GLN A 11 -0.25 16.52 0.92
C GLN A 11 0.88 17.36 0.33
N THR A 12 1.01 17.36 -1.00
CA THR A 12 2.08 18.09 -1.68
C THR A 12 2.13 19.56 -1.29
N ALA A 13 3.33 20.11 -1.16
CA ALA A 13 3.55 21.46 -0.65
C ALA A 13 2.80 22.51 -1.50
N GLY A 14 1.99 23.34 -0.84
CA GLY A 14 1.23 24.41 -1.47
C GLY A 14 0.18 23.94 -2.48
N GLY A 15 -0.11 22.64 -2.57
CA GLY A 15 -1.01 22.08 -3.59
C GLY A 15 -0.42 22.05 -5.00
N SER A 16 0.86 22.43 -5.17
CA SER A 16 1.51 22.56 -6.49
C SER A 16 2.66 21.58 -6.69
N GLY A 17 3.43 21.27 -5.67
CA GLY A 17 4.55 20.33 -5.73
C GLY A 17 5.57 20.53 -4.61
N CYS A 18 6.20 19.44 -4.19
CA CYS A 18 7.34 19.48 -3.29
C CYS A 18 8.62 19.70 -4.11
N VAL A 19 9.35 20.79 -3.84
CA VAL A 19 10.55 21.18 -4.63
C VAL A 19 11.87 21.17 -3.82
N ARG A 20 11.79 21.05 -2.50
CA ARG A 20 12.97 21.02 -1.61
C ARG A 20 13.05 19.74 -0.79
N THR A 21 11.94 19.37 -0.19
CA THR A 21 11.75 18.16 0.59
C THR A 21 10.28 17.81 0.53
N GLY A 22 9.96 16.52 0.39
CA GLY A 22 8.58 16.05 0.44
C GLY A 22 7.93 16.33 1.79
N VAL A 23 6.65 16.68 1.82
CA VAL A 23 5.87 16.77 3.08
C VAL A 23 5.91 15.44 3.85
N CYS A 24 6.07 14.32 3.14
CA CYS A 24 6.27 12.98 3.69
C CYS A 24 7.69 12.70 4.21
N GLY A 25 8.62 13.66 4.11
CA GLY A 25 10.04 13.50 4.47
C GLY A 25 10.96 13.04 3.33
N LYS A 26 10.41 12.76 2.11
CA LYS A 26 11.23 12.36 0.96
C LYS A 26 12.28 13.42 0.64
N GLN A 27 13.54 13.00 0.54
CA GLN A 27 14.64 13.86 0.18
C GLN A 27 14.77 14.03 -1.33
N PRO A 28 15.41 15.11 -1.83
CA PRO A 28 15.60 15.34 -3.27
C PRO A 28 16.27 14.16 -3.99
N GLU A 29 17.29 13.58 -3.40
CA GLU A 29 17.98 12.43 -3.95
C GLU A 29 17.05 11.24 -4.14
N THR A 30 16.24 10.91 -3.14
CA THR A 30 15.25 9.82 -3.22
C THR A 30 14.22 10.08 -4.32
N ALA A 31 13.72 11.32 -4.46
CA ALA A 31 12.76 11.67 -5.49
C ALA A 31 13.36 11.48 -6.90
N ASN A 32 14.57 12.00 -7.11
CA ASN A 32 15.26 11.90 -8.40
C ASN A 32 15.63 10.45 -8.76
N LEU A 33 16.02 9.63 -7.79
CA LEU A 33 16.27 8.20 -7.99
C LEU A 33 14.98 7.45 -8.39
N GLN A 34 13.86 7.78 -7.76
CA GLN A 34 12.56 7.19 -8.11
C GLN A 34 12.12 7.59 -9.53
N ASP A 35 12.26 8.85 -9.91
CA ASP A 35 11.93 9.31 -11.26
C ASP A 35 12.86 8.67 -12.31
N SER A 36 14.14 8.55 -11.98
CA SER A 36 15.13 7.85 -12.81
C SER A 36 14.77 6.36 -13.00
N LEU A 37 14.33 5.69 -11.93
CA LEU A 37 13.84 4.31 -12.02
C LEU A 37 12.61 4.21 -12.91
N VAL A 38 11.64 5.13 -12.78
CA VAL A 38 10.45 5.17 -13.64
C VAL A 38 10.83 5.27 -15.12
N CYS A 39 11.78 6.13 -15.49
CA CYS A 39 12.25 6.25 -16.88
C CYS A 39 12.84 4.94 -17.41
N ARG A 40 13.58 4.20 -16.57
CA ARG A 40 14.14 2.88 -16.96
C ARG A 40 13.06 1.81 -17.11
N LEU A 41 12.04 1.84 -16.26
CA LEU A 41 10.88 0.94 -16.40
C LEU A 41 10.12 1.23 -17.70
N ILE A 42 9.94 2.50 -18.05
CA ILE A 42 9.35 2.91 -19.33
C ILE A 42 10.19 2.36 -20.48
N ARG A 43 11.51 2.56 -20.45
CA ARG A 43 12.40 2.04 -21.52
C ARG A 43 12.37 0.51 -21.62
N LEU A 44 12.29 -0.19 -20.50
CA LEU A 44 12.17 -1.65 -20.49
C LEU A 44 10.84 -2.11 -21.11
N ALA A 45 9.74 -1.42 -20.79
CA ALA A 45 8.44 -1.71 -21.39
C ALA A 45 8.44 -1.45 -22.91
N GLU A 46 9.00 -0.32 -23.36
CA GLU A 46 9.15 0.00 -24.79
C GLU A 46 9.92 -1.12 -25.53
N LEU A 47 11.05 -1.57 -24.98
CA LEU A 47 11.86 -2.61 -25.59
C LEU A 47 11.11 -3.95 -25.70
N CYS A 48 10.28 -4.26 -24.70
CA CYS A 48 9.43 -5.45 -24.74
C CYS A 48 8.36 -5.33 -25.83
N GLU A 49 7.73 -4.17 -25.98
CA GLU A 49 6.78 -3.90 -27.05
C GLU A 49 7.44 -3.95 -28.44
N GLU A 50 8.61 -3.33 -28.60
CA GLU A 50 9.39 -3.40 -29.85
C GLU A 50 9.71 -4.86 -30.27
N GLN A 51 9.94 -5.74 -29.29
CA GLN A 51 10.24 -7.16 -29.50
C GLN A 51 8.99 -8.05 -29.50
N ASN A 52 7.82 -7.51 -29.22
CA ASN A 52 6.57 -8.24 -29.02
C ASN A 52 6.72 -9.40 -28.01
N GLN A 53 7.34 -9.12 -26.87
CA GLN A 53 7.61 -10.09 -25.80
C GLN A 53 7.22 -9.52 -24.43
N HIS A 54 6.47 -10.29 -23.66
CA HIS A 54 6.05 -9.94 -22.30
C HIS A 54 6.46 -11.03 -21.30
N PRO A 55 7.77 -11.15 -20.96
CA PRO A 55 8.24 -12.19 -20.05
C PRO A 55 7.71 -11.94 -18.63
N LYS A 56 7.33 -13.01 -17.94
CA LYS A 56 6.78 -12.92 -16.57
C LYS A 56 7.71 -12.22 -15.58
N GLU A 57 9.02 -12.52 -15.67
CA GLU A 57 10.03 -11.87 -14.84
C GLU A 57 10.13 -10.36 -15.07
N VAL A 58 9.91 -9.91 -16.32
CA VAL A 58 9.86 -8.48 -16.64
C VAL A 58 8.58 -7.85 -16.13
N THR A 59 7.43 -8.50 -16.31
CA THR A 59 6.16 -8.04 -15.75
C THR A 59 6.27 -7.83 -14.24
N ARG A 60 6.86 -8.79 -13.53
CA ARG A 60 7.10 -8.66 -12.10
C ARG A 60 8.03 -7.51 -11.76
N LEU A 61 9.11 -7.33 -12.55
CA LEU A 61 10.06 -6.24 -12.35
C LEU A 61 9.42 -4.87 -12.59
N LEU A 62 8.54 -4.73 -13.60
CA LEU A 62 7.76 -3.52 -13.84
C LEU A 62 6.82 -3.21 -12.68
N ALA A 63 6.06 -4.20 -12.21
CA ALA A 63 5.13 -4.03 -11.09
C ALA A 63 5.86 -3.66 -9.79
N ASP A 64 6.90 -4.41 -9.41
CA ASP A 64 7.65 -4.14 -8.18
C ASP A 64 8.37 -2.78 -8.23
N GLY A 65 8.91 -2.39 -9.40
CA GLY A 65 9.57 -1.11 -9.60
C GLY A 65 8.60 0.07 -9.50
N LEU A 66 7.44 -0.02 -10.11
CA LEU A 66 6.39 0.99 -9.99
C LEU A 66 5.91 1.11 -8.53
N PHE A 67 5.68 -0.02 -7.87
CA PHE A 67 5.26 -0.05 -6.48
C PHE A 67 6.32 0.56 -5.54
N THR A 68 7.59 0.26 -5.74
CA THR A 68 8.73 0.86 -5.01
C THR A 68 8.68 2.40 -5.04
N THR A 69 8.24 2.98 -6.16
CA THR A 69 8.17 4.45 -6.35
C THR A 69 6.85 5.08 -5.89
N LEU A 70 5.91 4.28 -5.39
CA LEU A 70 4.63 4.80 -4.86
C LEU A 70 4.88 5.63 -3.59
N THR A 71 3.93 6.50 -3.25
CA THR A 71 4.06 7.37 -2.09
C THR A 71 4.19 6.59 -0.78
N ASN A 72 5.13 6.98 0.08
CA ASN A 72 5.35 6.40 1.40
C ASN A 72 5.69 4.89 1.40
N VAL A 73 6.37 4.40 0.36
CA VAL A 73 6.83 3.01 0.24
C VAL A 73 8.32 2.92 0.51
N ASN A 74 9.15 3.45 -0.38
CA ASN A 74 10.60 3.28 -0.28
C ASN A 74 11.34 4.62 -0.20
N PHE A 75 12.08 4.81 0.89
CA PHE A 75 12.95 5.95 1.16
C PHE A 75 14.42 5.53 1.28
N ASP A 76 14.75 4.29 0.95
CA ASP A 76 16.11 3.76 0.96
C ASP A 76 16.76 3.95 -0.42
N ASN A 77 17.69 4.89 -0.50
CA ASN A 77 18.38 5.24 -1.73
C ASN A 77 19.20 4.08 -2.29
N GLU A 78 19.82 3.27 -1.44
CA GLU A 78 20.63 2.11 -1.87
C GLU A 78 19.74 1.01 -2.43
N ALA A 79 18.60 0.74 -1.78
CA ALA A 79 17.62 -0.22 -2.28
C ALA A 79 17.05 0.20 -3.64
N ILE A 80 16.76 1.51 -3.84
CA ILE A 80 16.28 2.04 -5.12
C ILE A 80 17.36 1.92 -6.19
N ARG A 81 18.64 2.21 -5.89
CA ARG A 81 19.76 2.03 -6.84
C ARG A 81 19.93 0.57 -7.23
N ALA A 82 19.94 -0.34 -6.24
CA ALA A 82 20.06 -1.77 -6.51
C ALA A 82 18.90 -2.29 -7.37
N PHE A 83 17.69 -1.78 -7.16
CA PHE A 83 16.56 -2.10 -8.01
C PHE A 83 16.74 -1.55 -9.43
N THR A 84 17.22 -0.32 -9.57
CA THR A 84 17.52 0.31 -10.86
C THR A 84 18.57 -0.49 -11.64
N GLU A 85 19.62 -0.94 -10.97
CA GLU A 85 20.66 -1.81 -11.58
C GLU A 85 20.08 -3.13 -12.11
N ARG A 86 19.13 -3.74 -11.39
CA ARG A 86 18.42 -4.94 -11.86
C ARG A 86 17.64 -4.67 -13.16
N VAL A 87 16.96 -3.52 -13.25
CA VAL A 87 16.25 -3.10 -14.45
C VAL A 87 17.21 -2.88 -15.61
N GLU A 88 18.35 -2.22 -15.37
CA GLU A 88 19.41 -2.01 -16.37
C GLU A 88 20.02 -3.31 -16.85
N GLN A 89 20.28 -4.26 -15.95
CA GLN A 89 20.76 -5.61 -16.33
C GLN A 89 19.74 -6.33 -17.21
N GLN A 90 18.46 -6.18 -16.95
CA GLN A 90 17.43 -6.78 -17.78
C GLN A 90 17.34 -6.10 -19.16
N LEU A 91 17.45 -4.78 -19.22
CA LEU A 91 17.58 -4.04 -20.49
C LEU A 91 18.76 -4.57 -21.33
N HIS A 92 19.94 -4.72 -20.73
CA HIS A 92 21.12 -5.27 -21.41
C HIS A 92 20.92 -6.69 -21.91
N ARG A 93 20.31 -7.57 -21.12
CA ARG A 93 20.00 -8.96 -21.54
C ARG A 93 19.10 -9.01 -22.77
N MET A 94 18.22 -8.02 -22.91
CA MET A 94 17.32 -7.88 -24.06
C MET A 94 17.93 -7.09 -25.23
N GLY A 95 19.22 -6.70 -25.15
CA GLY A 95 19.92 -5.95 -26.18
C GLY A 95 19.63 -4.45 -26.21
N GLY A 96 19.00 -3.92 -25.16
CA GLY A 96 18.74 -2.49 -25.00
C GLY A 96 19.75 -1.79 -24.10
N PHE A 97 19.64 -0.47 -24.05
CA PHE A 97 20.43 0.40 -23.16
C PHE A 97 19.53 1.39 -22.46
N ALA A 98 19.84 1.68 -21.20
CA ALA A 98 19.30 2.85 -20.53
C ALA A 98 20.07 4.08 -21.02
N ALA A 99 19.41 4.98 -21.73
CA ALA A 99 19.99 6.29 -22.01
C ALA A 99 20.10 7.06 -20.68
N GLY A 100 21.18 7.81 -20.49
CA GLY A 100 21.34 8.74 -19.37
C GLY A 100 20.41 9.94 -19.53
N GLU A 101 19.10 9.71 -19.42
CA GLU A 101 18.06 10.67 -19.69
C GLU A 101 17.72 11.46 -18.45
N ASP A 102 17.52 12.77 -18.59
CA ASP A 102 16.96 13.61 -17.53
C ASP A 102 15.49 13.24 -17.31
N PRO A 103 15.10 12.70 -16.14
CA PRO A 103 13.71 12.32 -15.88
C PRO A 103 12.75 13.51 -15.81
N GLY A 104 13.24 14.75 -15.84
CA GLY A 104 12.43 15.97 -15.75
C GLY A 104 11.33 16.06 -16.82
N TRP A 105 11.47 15.38 -17.95
CA TRP A 105 10.44 15.35 -19.01
C TRP A 105 9.10 14.79 -18.51
N LEU A 106 9.10 13.92 -17.50
CA LEU A 106 7.87 13.39 -16.90
C LEU A 106 6.92 14.49 -16.43
N TRP A 107 7.48 15.60 -15.98
CA TRP A 107 6.77 16.70 -15.34
C TRP A 107 6.71 17.99 -16.19
N GLN A 108 7.22 17.95 -17.43
CA GLN A 108 7.29 19.09 -18.33
C GLN A 108 6.28 18.96 -19.49
N GLY A 109 5.76 20.08 -19.96
CA GLY A 109 4.82 20.18 -21.08
C GLY A 109 3.62 21.05 -20.77
N GLU A 110 2.63 21.03 -21.65
CA GLU A 110 1.35 21.69 -21.44
C GLU A 110 0.63 21.11 -20.22
N THR A 111 -0.07 21.97 -19.47
CA THR A 111 -0.67 21.61 -18.17
C THR A 111 -1.59 20.40 -18.25
N ASP A 112 -2.44 20.34 -19.28
CA ASP A 112 -3.39 19.24 -19.44
C ASP A 112 -2.67 17.92 -19.77
N THR A 113 -1.67 17.96 -20.64
CA THR A 113 -0.83 16.80 -20.98
C THR A 113 -0.10 16.28 -19.75
N VAL A 114 0.53 17.15 -18.95
CA VAL A 114 1.22 16.76 -17.73
C VAL A 114 0.24 16.16 -16.73
N SER A 115 -0.93 16.73 -16.55
CA SER A 115 -1.97 16.24 -15.65
C SER A 115 -2.48 14.85 -16.05
N LEU A 116 -2.77 14.64 -17.32
CA LEU A 116 -3.28 13.36 -17.84
C LEU A 116 -2.21 12.27 -17.81
N ARG A 117 -0.98 12.58 -18.26
CA ARG A 117 0.19 11.69 -18.15
C ARG A 117 0.46 11.27 -16.72
N SER A 118 0.42 12.22 -15.78
CA SER A 118 0.61 11.95 -14.35
C SER A 118 -0.50 11.09 -13.77
N THR A 119 -1.76 11.32 -14.21
CA THR A 119 -2.91 10.51 -13.79
C THR A 119 -2.70 9.05 -14.20
N LEU A 120 -2.29 8.80 -15.44
CA LEU A 120 -1.97 7.44 -15.90
C LEU A 120 -0.79 6.83 -15.12
N LEU A 121 0.32 7.57 -14.96
CA LEU A 121 1.49 7.09 -14.22
C LEU A 121 1.15 6.74 -12.77
N PHE A 122 0.42 7.60 -12.06
CA PHE A 122 0.06 7.34 -10.67
C PHE A 122 -0.96 6.19 -10.56
N GLY A 123 -1.86 6.08 -11.54
CA GLY A 123 -2.74 4.93 -11.67
C GLY A 123 -1.96 3.62 -11.85
N LEU A 124 -0.98 3.59 -12.77
CA LEU A 124 -0.12 2.42 -13.00
C LEU A 124 0.65 2.02 -11.71
N LYS A 125 1.16 3.00 -10.94
CA LYS A 125 1.79 2.72 -9.64
C LYS A 125 0.80 2.10 -8.65
N GLY A 126 -0.46 2.55 -8.63
CA GLY A 126 -1.51 1.98 -7.79
C GLY A 126 -1.89 0.57 -8.22
N MET A 127 -2.09 0.34 -9.54
CA MET A 127 -2.35 -0.99 -10.09
C MET A 127 -1.20 -1.96 -9.82
N ALA A 128 0.03 -1.48 -9.88
CA ALA A 128 1.23 -2.28 -9.57
C ALA A 128 1.23 -2.79 -8.13
N ALA A 129 0.76 -2.01 -7.16
CA ALA A 129 0.62 -2.45 -5.78
C ALA A 129 -0.41 -3.59 -5.66
N TYR A 130 -1.55 -3.49 -6.31
CA TYR A 130 -2.55 -4.57 -6.33
C TYR A 130 -2.03 -5.83 -7.02
N ALA A 131 -1.41 -5.68 -8.21
CA ALA A 131 -0.83 -6.79 -8.94
C ALA A 131 0.28 -7.49 -8.16
N HIS A 132 1.16 -6.74 -7.47
CA HIS A 132 2.20 -7.28 -6.60
C HIS A 132 1.63 -8.24 -5.54
N HIS A 133 0.56 -7.84 -4.84
CA HIS A 133 -0.07 -8.69 -3.82
C HIS A 133 -0.73 -9.93 -4.44
N ALA A 134 -1.40 -9.79 -5.59
CA ALA A 134 -1.97 -10.95 -6.30
C ALA A 134 -0.88 -11.92 -6.75
N MET A 135 0.22 -11.42 -7.34
CA MET A 135 1.38 -12.21 -7.76
C MET A 135 2.06 -12.94 -6.59
N ASN A 136 2.11 -12.32 -5.39
CA ASN A 136 2.64 -12.97 -4.18
C ASN A 136 1.82 -14.20 -3.77
N LEU A 137 0.54 -14.23 -4.12
CA LEU A 137 -0.36 -15.35 -3.91
C LEU A 137 -0.45 -16.30 -5.12
N GLY A 138 0.33 -16.04 -6.19
CA GLY A 138 0.36 -16.87 -7.41
C GLY A 138 -0.73 -16.55 -8.43
N TYR A 139 -1.41 -15.41 -8.31
CA TYR A 139 -2.48 -14.97 -9.21
C TYR A 139 -1.97 -13.91 -10.19
N GLU A 140 -2.19 -14.16 -11.48
CA GLU A 140 -1.83 -13.26 -12.57
C GLU A 140 -2.95 -13.25 -13.60
N GLU A 141 -3.15 -12.11 -14.28
CA GLU A 141 -4.07 -11.98 -15.40
C GLU A 141 -3.36 -11.34 -16.59
N ALA A 142 -3.52 -11.93 -17.78
CA ALA A 142 -2.77 -11.54 -18.97
C ALA A 142 -3.05 -10.09 -19.40
N GLU A 143 -4.29 -9.62 -19.30
CA GLU A 143 -4.67 -8.27 -19.66
C GLU A 143 -4.07 -7.24 -18.70
N VAL A 144 -4.08 -7.52 -17.40
CA VAL A 144 -3.42 -6.69 -16.37
C VAL A 144 -1.92 -6.62 -16.63
N SER A 145 -1.30 -7.77 -16.92
CA SER A 145 0.14 -7.85 -17.22
C SER A 145 0.51 -7.07 -18.47
N ALA A 146 -0.25 -7.19 -19.54
CA ALA A 146 -0.04 -6.48 -20.80
C ALA A 146 -0.17 -4.96 -20.64
N TRP A 147 -1.04 -4.52 -19.75
CA TRP A 147 -1.27 -3.09 -19.53
C TRP A 147 -0.08 -2.37 -18.87
N PHE A 148 0.79 -3.06 -18.13
CA PHE A 148 2.03 -2.44 -17.65
C PHE A 148 2.92 -2.01 -18.82
N TYR A 149 3.04 -2.84 -19.85
CA TYR A 149 3.81 -2.50 -21.04
C TYR A 149 3.15 -1.39 -21.85
N LYS A 150 1.90 -1.56 -22.21
CA LYS A 150 1.12 -0.56 -22.94
C LYS A 150 1.09 0.80 -22.23
N GLY A 151 0.76 0.80 -20.94
CA GLY A 151 0.62 2.03 -20.17
C GLY A 151 1.94 2.76 -19.97
N LEU A 152 3.04 2.05 -19.68
CA LEU A 152 4.37 2.66 -19.55
C LEU A 152 4.86 3.22 -20.89
N THR A 153 4.70 2.49 -21.99
CA THR A 153 5.09 2.94 -23.33
C THR A 153 4.29 4.19 -23.74
N ALA A 154 3.00 4.24 -23.45
CA ALA A 154 2.15 5.38 -23.75
C ALA A 154 2.60 6.69 -23.06
N LEU A 155 3.24 6.61 -21.87
CA LEU A 155 3.72 7.80 -21.16
C LEU A 155 4.73 8.63 -21.97
N ARG A 156 5.46 7.98 -22.88
CA ARG A 156 6.49 8.63 -23.70
C ARG A 156 6.02 9.07 -25.08
N GLN A 157 4.86 8.60 -25.50
CA GLN A 157 4.28 8.94 -26.78
C GLN A 157 3.55 10.30 -26.71
N GLU A 158 3.48 10.96 -27.86
CA GLU A 158 2.66 12.15 -28.00
C GLU A 158 1.20 11.73 -28.21
N HIS A 159 0.30 12.32 -27.44
CA HIS A 159 -1.14 12.08 -27.50
C HIS A 159 -1.89 13.40 -27.46
N SER A 160 -2.99 13.49 -28.18
CA SER A 160 -4.00 14.54 -27.97
C SER A 160 -4.71 14.36 -26.61
N VAL A 161 -5.42 15.37 -26.14
CA VAL A 161 -6.21 15.28 -24.91
C VAL A 161 -7.23 14.16 -24.99
N GLU A 162 -7.88 13.99 -26.13
CA GLU A 162 -8.87 12.95 -26.39
C GLU A 162 -8.26 11.55 -26.30
N GLU A 163 -7.06 11.35 -26.86
CA GLU A 163 -6.32 10.08 -26.80
C GLU A 163 -5.88 9.77 -25.37
N TRP A 164 -5.39 10.77 -24.62
CA TRP A 164 -5.07 10.60 -23.19
C TRP A 164 -6.30 10.19 -22.38
N LEU A 165 -7.45 10.82 -22.61
CA LEU A 165 -8.69 10.47 -21.92
C LEU A 165 -9.15 9.04 -22.25
N ALA A 166 -9.03 8.63 -23.52
CA ALA A 166 -9.36 7.26 -23.94
C ALA A 166 -8.44 6.23 -23.26
N LEU A 167 -7.14 6.48 -23.21
CA LEU A 167 -6.17 5.63 -22.50
C LEU A 167 -6.48 5.51 -21.00
N ILE A 168 -6.81 6.63 -20.33
CA ILE A 168 -7.14 6.65 -18.91
C ILE A 168 -8.45 5.88 -18.64
N MET A 169 -9.45 6.00 -19.52
CA MET A 169 -10.69 5.24 -19.39
C MET A 169 -10.48 3.74 -19.58
N GLU A 170 -9.69 3.34 -20.55
CA GLU A 170 -9.31 1.93 -20.75
C GLU A 170 -8.50 1.42 -19.54
N PHE A 171 -7.51 2.19 -19.10
CA PHE A 171 -6.75 1.89 -17.88
C PHE A 171 -7.68 1.67 -16.67
N GLY A 172 -8.69 2.52 -16.52
CA GLY A 172 -9.67 2.39 -15.42
C GLY A 172 -10.38 1.05 -15.41
N GLN A 173 -10.72 0.50 -16.58
CA GLN A 173 -11.33 -0.84 -16.70
C GLN A 173 -10.35 -1.95 -16.32
N VAL A 174 -9.12 -1.88 -16.79
CA VAL A 174 -8.10 -2.88 -16.46
C VAL A 174 -7.69 -2.81 -14.98
N ASN A 175 -7.60 -1.61 -14.42
CA ASN A 175 -7.37 -1.44 -12.99
C ASN A 175 -8.49 -2.05 -12.14
N PHE A 176 -9.74 -1.94 -12.59
CA PHE A 176 -10.87 -2.63 -11.94
C PHE A 176 -10.70 -4.16 -12.00
N GLN A 177 -10.27 -4.72 -13.14
CA GLN A 177 -9.95 -6.15 -13.26
C GLN A 177 -8.81 -6.54 -12.30
N CYS A 178 -7.76 -5.71 -12.19
CA CYS A 178 -6.66 -5.96 -11.25
C CYS A 178 -7.13 -5.94 -9.78
N MET A 179 -8.06 -5.05 -9.43
CA MET A 179 -8.68 -5.05 -8.08
C MET A 179 -9.50 -6.32 -7.85
N ALA A 180 -10.26 -6.78 -8.85
CA ALA A 180 -11.01 -8.03 -8.77
C ALA A 180 -10.09 -9.25 -8.67
N LEU A 181 -8.96 -9.24 -9.40
CA LEU A 181 -7.93 -10.27 -9.30
C LEU A 181 -7.36 -10.37 -7.89
N LEU A 182 -7.04 -9.23 -7.26
CA LEU A 182 -6.54 -9.22 -5.87
C LEU A 182 -7.60 -9.71 -4.88
N ASP A 183 -8.85 -9.29 -5.05
CA ASP A 183 -9.96 -9.78 -4.21
C ASP A 183 -10.13 -11.30 -4.34
N CYS A 184 -10.07 -11.83 -5.56
CA CYS A 184 -10.09 -13.27 -5.84
C CYS A 184 -8.89 -13.97 -5.16
N ALA A 185 -7.68 -13.47 -5.36
CA ALA A 185 -6.46 -14.02 -4.77
C ALA A 185 -6.55 -14.10 -3.23
N ASN A 186 -7.00 -13.03 -2.60
CA ASN A 186 -7.15 -12.98 -1.14
C ASN A 186 -8.29 -13.89 -0.64
N THR A 187 -9.44 -13.91 -1.30
CA THR A 187 -10.60 -14.67 -0.84
C THR A 187 -10.44 -16.16 -1.09
N GLU A 188 -9.81 -16.59 -2.18
CA GLU A 188 -9.49 -17.98 -2.42
C GLU A 188 -8.40 -18.51 -1.49
N THR A 189 -7.40 -17.66 -1.16
CA THR A 189 -6.29 -18.06 -0.27
C THR A 189 -6.70 -18.06 1.21
N PHE A 190 -7.41 -17.03 1.66
CA PHE A 190 -7.68 -16.82 3.09
C PHE A 190 -9.16 -17.00 3.47
N GLY A 191 -10.04 -17.27 2.51
CA GLY A 191 -11.49 -17.35 2.67
C GLY A 191 -12.17 -15.97 2.63
N HIS A 192 -13.47 -15.96 2.35
CA HIS A 192 -14.25 -14.71 2.32
C HIS A 192 -14.26 -14.04 3.71
N PRO A 193 -13.93 -12.74 3.80
CA PRO A 193 -14.00 -12.02 5.06
C PRO A 193 -15.39 -12.08 5.69
N VAL A 194 -15.42 -12.26 6.98
CA VAL A 194 -16.66 -12.26 7.77
C VAL A 194 -16.64 -11.12 8.80
N PRO A 195 -17.78 -10.48 9.10
CA PRO A 195 -17.87 -9.43 10.10
C PRO A 195 -17.24 -9.89 11.42
N THR A 196 -16.23 -9.18 11.88
CA THR A 196 -15.41 -9.56 13.02
C THR A 196 -15.16 -8.34 13.91
N ARG A 197 -15.38 -8.53 15.22
CA ARG A 197 -15.02 -7.53 16.23
C ARG A 197 -13.56 -7.74 16.63
N VAL A 198 -12.77 -6.69 16.62
CA VAL A 198 -11.33 -6.69 16.88
C VAL A 198 -11.05 -5.81 18.10
N ASN A 199 -10.39 -6.38 19.10
CA ASN A 199 -10.01 -5.66 20.32
C ASN A 199 -8.84 -4.71 20.06
N THR A 200 -8.82 -3.56 20.74
CA THR A 200 -7.70 -2.61 20.72
C THR A 200 -6.81 -2.72 21.97
N ASP A 201 -7.25 -3.44 23.01
CA ASP A 201 -6.43 -3.66 24.20
C ASP A 201 -5.23 -4.57 23.90
N ILE A 202 -4.09 -4.28 24.53
CA ILE A 202 -2.86 -5.02 24.33
C ILE A 202 -2.62 -5.93 25.53
N LYS A 203 -2.52 -7.23 25.29
CA LYS A 203 -2.24 -8.23 26.32
C LYS A 203 -0.80 -8.07 26.81
N ARG A 204 -0.58 -8.40 28.09
CA ARG A 204 0.77 -8.53 28.65
C ARG A 204 1.62 -9.55 27.91
N GLY A 205 2.93 -9.38 27.95
CA GLY A 205 3.91 -10.27 27.31
C GLY A 205 4.36 -9.77 25.94
N PRO A 206 5.26 -10.52 25.29
CA PRO A 206 5.88 -10.11 24.04
C PRO A 206 4.85 -9.97 22.92
N PHE A 207 5.03 -8.97 22.08
CA PHE A 207 4.16 -8.77 20.94
C PHE A 207 4.91 -8.13 19.75
N ILE A 208 4.30 -8.22 18.58
CA ILE A 208 4.75 -7.62 17.32
C ILE A 208 3.60 -6.79 16.76
N VAL A 209 3.91 -5.61 16.23
CA VAL A 209 2.96 -4.78 15.49
C VAL A 209 3.24 -4.92 13.99
N VAL A 210 2.21 -5.19 13.18
CA VAL A 210 2.32 -5.34 11.72
C VAL A 210 1.49 -4.29 11.02
N SER A 211 2.15 -3.45 10.22
CA SER A 211 1.53 -2.39 9.41
C SER A 211 1.70 -2.65 7.93
N GLY A 212 0.80 -2.14 7.11
CA GLY A 212 0.80 -2.31 5.66
C GLY A 212 -0.42 -3.08 5.16
N HIS A 213 -0.27 -3.80 4.04
CA HIS A 213 -1.39 -4.45 3.35
C HIS A 213 -1.16 -5.92 3.00
N ASP A 214 0.10 -6.43 3.07
CA ASP A 214 0.44 -7.77 2.58
C ASP A 214 -0.05 -8.86 3.55
N LEU A 215 -1.07 -9.60 3.12
CA LEU A 215 -1.66 -10.68 3.91
C LEU A 215 -0.79 -11.95 3.91
N GLU A 216 0.01 -12.15 2.87
CA GLU A 216 0.94 -13.28 2.79
C GLU A 216 2.09 -13.11 3.79
N ASP A 217 2.63 -11.91 3.90
CA ASP A 217 3.63 -11.59 4.92
C ASP A 217 3.09 -11.80 6.34
N LEU A 218 1.86 -11.35 6.57
CA LEU A 218 1.21 -11.60 7.86
C LEU A 218 1.01 -13.09 8.12
N ARG A 219 0.59 -13.89 7.11
CA ARG A 219 0.42 -15.34 7.24
C ARG A 219 1.74 -16.01 7.62
N GLN A 220 2.82 -15.70 6.90
CA GLN A 220 4.15 -16.27 7.19
C GLN A 220 4.65 -15.89 8.58
N LEU A 221 4.40 -14.65 9.04
CA LEU A 221 4.72 -14.23 10.40
C LEU A 221 3.88 -15.00 11.44
N LEU A 222 2.58 -15.16 11.20
CA LEU A 222 1.70 -15.90 12.10
C LEU A 222 2.10 -17.39 12.19
N GLU A 223 2.55 -18.00 11.11
CA GLU A 223 3.09 -19.36 11.12
C GLU A 223 4.36 -19.47 11.98
N GLN A 224 5.28 -18.53 11.81
CA GLN A 224 6.56 -18.53 12.55
C GLN A 224 6.42 -18.14 14.03
N THR A 225 5.37 -17.40 14.38
CA THR A 225 5.09 -17.03 15.78
C THR A 225 4.21 -18.05 16.52
N ALA A 226 3.72 -19.09 15.85
CA ALA A 226 2.88 -20.11 16.46
C ALA A 226 3.64 -20.82 17.61
N GLY A 227 3.02 -20.87 18.80
CA GLY A 227 3.58 -21.52 19.99
C GLY A 227 4.73 -20.75 20.68
N THR A 228 5.12 -19.56 20.22
CA THR A 228 6.19 -18.77 20.84
C THR A 228 5.73 -17.92 22.03
N GLY A 229 4.43 -17.78 22.24
CA GLY A 229 3.86 -16.89 23.26
C GLY A 229 3.79 -15.42 22.84
N ILE A 230 4.19 -15.09 21.62
CA ILE A 230 4.13 -13.74 21.07
C ILE A 230 2.72 -13.45 20.55
N ASN A 231 2.15 -12.30 20.93
CA ASN A 231 0.94 -11.77 20.32
C ASN A 231 1.28 -10.91 19.07
N VAL A 232 0.45 -10.99 18.04
CA VAL A 232 0.57 -10.16 16.83
C VAL A 232 -0.61 -9.22 16.77
N TYR A 233 -0.32 -7.94 16.61
CA TYR A 233 -1.32 -6.87 16.45
C TYR A 233 -1.20 -6.24 15.08
N THR A 234 -2.33 -6.09 14.41
CA THR A 234 -2.38 -5.30 13.18
C THR A 234 -2.35 -3.80 13.48
N HIS A 235 -1.90 -3.02 12.53
CA HIS A 235 -1.94 -1.56 12.58
C HIS A 235 -2.44 -1.02 11.25
N CYS A 236 -3.22 0.08 11.30
CA CYS A 236 -3.65 0.81 10.11
C CYS A 236 -4.39 -0.10 9.10
N GLU A 237 -3.94 -0.16 7.87
CA GLU A 237 -4.56 -0.89 6.75
C GLU A 237 -4.51 -2.43 6.89
N MET A 238 -3.76 -2.95 7.84
CA MET A 238 -3.73 -4.40 8.11
C MET A 238 -4.96 -4.88 8.92
N LEU A 239 -5.76 -3.99 9.49
CA LEU A 239 -6.97 -4.34 10.27
C LEU A 239 -7.92 -5.31 9.53
N PRO A 240 -8.17 -5.21 8.20
CA PRO A 240 -9.02 -6.14 7.48
C PRO A 240 -8.61 -7.61 7.57
N ALA A 241 -7.35 -7.91 7.87
CA ALA A 241 -6.83 -9.27 8.05
C ALA A 241 -7.64 -10.09 9.07
N HIS A 242 -8.17 -9.44 10.11
CA HIS A 242 -9.01 -10.10 11.13
C HIS A 242 -10.35 -10.62 10.59
N GLY A 243 -10.79 -10.16 9.41
CA GLY A 243 -12.00 -10.67 8.76
C GLY A 243 -11.80 -12.00 8.05
N TYR A 244 -10.58 -12.31 7.62
CA TYR A 244 -10.28 -13.50 6.83
C TYR A 244 -10.20 -14.77 7.70
N PRO A 245 -11.02 -15.81 7.44
CA PRO A 245 -11.00 -17.06 8.21
C PRO A 245 -9.62 -17.73 8.26
N GLY A 246 -8.87 -17.71 7.15
CA GLY A 246 -7.54 -18.28 7.03
C GLY A 246 -6.48 -17.61 7.90
N LEU A 247 -6.68 -16.35 8.29
CA LEU A 247 -5.78 -15.60 9.18
C LEU A 247 -6.28 -15.59 10.63
N LYS A 248 -7.56 -15.33 10.86
CA LYS A 248 -8.12 -15.28 12.22
C LYS A 248 -8.10 -16.62 12.97
N LYS A 249 -7.82 -17.73 12.28
CA LYS A 249 -7.61 -19.04 12.92
C LYS A 249 -6.39 -19.07 13.84
N TYR A 250 -5.43 -18.17 13.66
CA TYR A 250 -4.23 -18.07 14.48
C TYR A 250 -4.55 -17.33 15.80
N PRO A 251 -4.50 -17.99 16.97
CA PRO A 251 -4.93 -17.37 18.23
C PRO A 251 -4.05 -16.21 18.68
N GLN A 252 -2.79 -16.15 18.20
CA GLN A 252 -1.87 -15.05 18.47
C GLN A 252 -2.15 -13.79 17.63
N LEU A 253 -3.01 -13.82 16.63
CA LEU A 253 -3.55 -12.61 15.98
C LEU A 253 -4.55 -11.95 16.94
N ALA A 254 -4.03 -11.16 17.88
CA ALA A 254 -4.71 -10.81 19.12
C ALA A 254 -5.62 -9.58 19.02
N GLY A 255 -5.31 -8.64 18.15
CA GLY A 255 -6.07 -7.39 18.04
C GLY A 255 -5.43 -6.37 17.12
N ASN A 256 -5.89 -5.12 17.22
CA ASN A 256 -5.35 -4.00 16.46
C ASN A 256 -4.68 -2.99 17.39
N PHE A 257 -3.46 -2.60 17.04
CA PHE A 257 -2.68 -1.58 17.73
C PHE A 257 -2.87 -0.22 17.04
N GLY A 258 -3.12 0.82 17.83
CA GLY A 258 -3.15 2.19 17.32
C GLY A 258 -4.27 2.48 16.32
N THR A 259 -4.01 3.45 15.45
CA THR A 259 -5.00 4.03 14.53
C THR A 259 -4.48 4.06 13.08
N ALA A 260 -4.51 5.24 12.43
CA ALA A 260 -4.10 5.41 11.04
C ALA A 260 -2.62 5.80 10.92
N TRP A 261 -2.07 5.68 9.71
CA TRP A 261 -0.66 5.86 9.40
C TRP A 261 -0.05 7.20 9.90
N GLN A 262 -0.82 8.28 9.89
CA GLN A 262 -0.34 9.59 10.34
C GLN A 262 -0.02 9.66 11.84
N SER A 263 -0.48 8.70 12.62
CA SER A 263 -0.24 8.64 14.06
C SER A 263 1.00 7.80 14.45
N GLN A 264 1.63 7.11 13.50
CA GLN A 264 2.74 6.18 13.72
C GLN A 264 3.84 6.73 14.63
N GLN A 265 4.31 7.96 14.36
CA GLN A 265 5.42 8.56 15.13
C GLN A 265 5.10 8.78 16.61
N ARG A 266 3.83 8.89 16.95
CA ARG A 266 3.37 8.99 18.34
C ARG A 266 3.06 7.60 18.91
N GLU A 267 2.41 6.75 18.13
CA GLU A 267 1.92 5.44 18.57
C GLU A 267 3.04 4.43 18.77
N PHE A 268 4.13 4.50 17.99
CA PHE A 268 5.25 3.59 18.11
C PHE A 268 6.33 4.08 19.08
N GLU A 269 6.22 5.29 19.61
CA GLU A 269 7.16 5.80 20.59
C GLU A 269 7.01 5.02 21.91
N ASN A 270 8.15 4.53 22.43
CA ASN A 270 8.25 3.81 23.71
C ASN A 270 7.45 2.48 23.82
N ILE A 271 6.95 1.92 22.71
CA ILE A 271 6.34 0.59 22.79
C ILE A 271 7.43 -0.48 23.01
N PRO A 272 7.22 -1.46 23.91
CA PRO A 272 8.18 -2.55 24.13
C PRO A 272 7.98 -3.68 23.10
N ALA A 273 7.97 -3.36 21.80
CA ALA A 273 7.72 -4.29 20.73
C ALA A 273 8.35 -3.84 19.41
N PRO A 274 8.78 -4.77 18.55
CA PRO A 274 9.17 -4.44 17.20
C PRO A 274 7.94 -4.21 16.30
N VAL A 275 8.17 -3.44 15.22
CA VAL A 275 7.17 -3.09 14.21
C VAL A 275 7.63 -3.58 12.85
N LEU A 276 6.78 -4.30 12.13
CA LEU A 276 7.01 -4.74 10.77
C LEU A 276 6.16 -3.93 9.79
N PHE A 277 6.80 -3.31 8.81
CA PHE A 277 6.14 -2.72 7.66
C PHE A 277 6.19 -3.65 6.46
N THR A 278 5.05 -4.11 6.00
CA THR A 278 4.92 -4.97 4.82
C THR A 278 4.76 -4.16 3.53
N THR A 279 4.14 -3.00 3.63
CA THR A 279 3.92 -2.04 2.53
C THR A 279 3.82 -0.60 3.07
N ASN A 280 3.35 0.32 2.24
CA ASN A 280 2.99 1.69 2.66
C ASN A 280 1.80 1.65 3.68
N CYS A 281 1.54 2.70 4.46
CA CYS A 281 2.30 3.95 4.47
C CYS A 281 3.37 3.89 5.55
N LEU A 282 4.63 4.04 5.18
CA LEU A 282 5.70 4.23 6.14
C LEU A 282 5.93 5.74 6.35
N MET A 283 5.91 6.18 7.60
CA MET A 283 6.41 7.50 7.98
C MET A 283 7.87 7.40 8.45
N PRO A 284 8.69 8.45 8.24
CA PRO A 284 10.06 8.46 8.76
C PRO A 284 10.09 8.08 10.25
N PRO A 285 10.74 6.96 10.63
CA PRO A 285 10.79 6.54 12.02
C PRO A 285 11.59 7.55 12.86
N ARG A 286 11.15 7.75 14.11
CA ARG A 286 11.94 8.55 15.05
C ARG A 286 13.12 7.73 15.58
N PRO A 287 14.24 8.36 15.90
CA PRO A 287 15.41 7.67 16.48
C PRO A 287 15.09 6.86 17.74
N SER A 288 14.06 7.27 18.50
CA SER A 288 13.61 6.60 19.72
C SER A 288 13.05 5.18 19.53
N TYR A 289 12.69 4.79 18.28
CA TYR A 289 12.14 3.45 17.99
C TYR A 289 12.62 2.86 16.66
N ALA A 290 13.48 3.55 15.90
CA ALA A 290 13.96 3.10 14.59
C ALA A 290 14.68 1.74 14.66
N ASP A 291 15.37 1.44 15.78
CA ASP A 291 16.04 0.17 16.04
C ASP A 291 15.11 -1.04 16.17
N ARG A 292 13.80 -0.78 16.31
CA ARG A 292 12.75 -1.80 16.41
C ARG A 292 11.87 -1.88 15.17
N VAL A 293 12.19 -1.11 14.13
CA VAL A 293 11.43 -1.11 12.87
C VAL A 293 12.08 -2.03 11.85
N TYR A 294 11.27 -2.86 11.26
CA TYR A 294 11.64 -3.76 10.16
C TYR A 294 10.79 -3.46 8.94
N THR A 295 11.39 -3.64 7.78
CA THR A 295 10.71 -3.53 6.47
C THR A 295 10.84 -4.85 5.73
N THR A 296 9.96 -5.07 4.76
CA THR A 296 10.03 -6.21 3.86
C THR A 296 9.48 -5.85 2.47
N SER A 297 9.63 -6.75 1.49
CA SER A 297 9.13 -6.56 0.13
C SER A 297 9.76 -5.32 -0.53
N VAL A 298 8.95 -4.40 -1.05
CA VAL A 298 9.39 -3.16 -1.72
C VAL A 298 9.50 -1.96 -0.78
N VAL A 299 9.15 -2.15 0.50
CA VAL A 299 9.24 -1.10 1.50
C VAL A 299 10.67 -0.97 1.99
N GLY A 300 11.16 0.27 2.08
CA GLY A 300 12.50 0.54 2.57
C GLY A 300 12.61 1.92 3.22
N TYR A 301 13.52 2.03 4.16
CA TYR A 301 13.96 3.29 4.74
C TYR A 301 15.41 3.15 5.16
N GLU A 302 16.22 4.16 4.89
CA GLU A 302 17.65 4.17 5.18
C GLU A 302 17.93 3.80 6.66
N GLY A 303 18.83 2.84 6.87
CA GLY A 303 19.24 2.38 8.20
C GLY A 303 18.27 1.43 8.91
N LEU A 304 17.11 1.10 8.33
CA LEU A 304 16.22 0.10 8.90
C LEU A 304 16.63 -1.32 8.50
N ARG A 305 16.26 -2.28 9.33
CA ARG A 305 16.46 -3.71 9.04
C ARG A 305 15.44 -4.17 8.00
N HIS A 306 15.92 -4.72 6.90
CA HIS A 306 15.08 -5.26 5.84
C HIS A 306 15.09 -6.80 5.84
N ILE A 307 13.89 -7.40 5.75
CA ILE A 307 13.70 -8.84 5.64
C ILE A 307 13.33 -9.17 4.20
N GLY A 308 14.29 -9.66 3.44
CA GLY A 308 14.09 -10.11 2.07
C GLY A 308 13.43 -11.49 2.00
N ALA A 309 12.89 -11.82 0.83
CA ALA A 309 12.40 -13.14 0.50
C ALA A 309 13.49 -14.00 -0.14
N ASP A 310 13.43 -15.32 0.05
CA ASP A 310 14.21 -16.29 -0.71
C ASP A 310 13.60 -16.49 -2.12
N ASP A 311 14.24 -17.34 -2.93
CA ASP A 311 13.80 -17.65 -4.31
C ASP A 311 12.41 -18.31 -4.37
N GLN A 312 11.87 -18.76 -3.23
CA GLN A 312 10.53 -19.34 -3.11
C GLN A 312 9.51 -18.38 -2.49
N GLY A 313 9.89 -17.11 -2.30
CA GLY A 313 9.05 -16.08 -1.70
C GLY A 313 8.90 -16.20 -0.17
N ARG A 314 9.70 -17.04 0.49
CA ARG A 314 9.66 -17.22 1.95
C ARG A 314 10.53 -16.19 2.63
N LYS A 315 10.07 -15.66 3.74
CA LYS A 315 10.75 -14.66 4.57
C LYS A 315 11.10 -15.24 5.93
N ASP A 316 12.30 -14.97 6.40
CA ASP A 316 12.75 -15.37 7.75
C ASP A 316 12.48 -14.22 8.74
N PHE A 317 11.42 -14.34 9.53
CA PHE A 317 11.08 -13.39 10.56
C PHE A 317 11.77 -13.66 11.92
N SER A 318 12.70 -14.60 11.99
CA SER A 318 13.44 -14.93 13.25
C SER A 318 14.10 -13.72 13.90
N PRO A 319 14.70 -12.73 13.18
CA PRO A 319 15.26 -11.56 13.84
C PRO A 319 14.21 -10.70 14.55
N LEU A 320 13.03 -10.53 13.91
CA LEU A 320 11.90 -9.80 14.46
C LEU A 320 11.32 -10.50 15.69
N ILE A 321 11.12 -11.83 15.61
CA ILE A 321 10.62 -12.69 16.67
C ILE A 321 11.57 -12.65 17.89
N ARG A 322 12.87 -12.77 17.66
CA ARG A 322 13.88 -12.69 18.70
C ARG A 322 13.83 -11.36 19.44
N GLN A 323 13.78 -10.25 18.72
CA GLN A 323 13.68 -8.92 19.31
C GLN A 323 12.39 -8.74 20.13
N ALA A 324 11.25 -9.29 19.68
CA ALA A 324 10.01 -9.26 20.45
C ALA A 324 10.13 -10.00 21.79
N LEU A 325 10.80 -11.15 21.80
CA LEU A 325 11.06 -11.92 23.03
C LEU A 325 12.03 -11.19 23.97
N GLU A 326 13.07 -10.57 23.42
CA GLU A 326 14.07 -9.79 24.20
C GLU A 326 13.44 -8.54 24.84
N LEU A 327 12.54 -7.87 24.13
CA LEU A 327 11.80 -6.70 24.65
C LEU A 327 10.76 -7.08 25.70
N GLY A 328 10.24 -8.31 25.66
CA GLY A 328 9.33 -8.88 26.65
C GLY A 328 7.90 -8.33 26.66
N GLY A 329 7.63 -7.24 25.96
CA GLY A 329 6.31 -6.61 25.93
C GLY A 329 5.93 -5.88 27.21
N TYR A 330 4.62 -5.66 27.42
CA TYR A 330 4.11 -5.04 28.63
C TYR A 330 4.01 -6.05 29.79
N GLU A 331 4.28 -5.60 31.01
CA GLU A 331 4.15 -6.43 32.23
C GLU A 331 2.69 -6.71 32.61
N THR A 332 1.78 -5.83 32.24
CA THR A 332 0.34 -5.91 32.48
C THR A 332 -0.45 -5.61 31.21
N ASP A 333 -1.69 -6.09 31.15
CA ASP A 333 -2.59 -5.74 30.05
C ASP A 333 -2.78 -4.22 29.97
N GLN A 334 -2.75 -3.69 28.74
CA GLN A 334 -2.94 -2.28 28.47
C GLN A 334 -4.33 -2.04 27.91
N SER A 335 -5.10 -1.21 28.56
CA SER A 335 -6.40 -0.78 28.05
C SER A 335 -6.19 0.39 27.07
N MET A 336 -6.47 0.13 25.81
CA MET A 336 -6.24 1.09 24.71
C MET A 336 -7.57 1.48 24.08
N SER A 337 -7.91 2.74 24.12
CA SER A 337 -9.09 3.24 23.44
C SER A 337 -8.79 3.64 22.00
N GLY A 338 -9.69 3.32 21.08
CA GLY A 338 -9.67 3.83 19.72
C GLY A 338 -9.99 5.33 19.65
N ILE A 339 -9.96 5.90 18.45
CA ILE A 339 -10.12 7.35 18.22
C ILE A 339 -11.47 7.89 18.74
N ASN A 340 -12.49 7.04 18.80
CA ASN A 340 -13.84 7.38 19.32
C ASN A 340 -14.04 6.95 20.78
N GLY A 341 -12.99 6.60 21.51
CA GLY A 341 -13.04 6.19 22.92
C GLY A 341 -13.48 4.74 23.16
N GLY A 342 -13.80 3.97 22.10
CA GLY A 342 -14.16 2.56 22.22
C GLY A 342 -12.95 1.64 22.25
N HIS A 343 -13.15 0.38 22.69
CA HIS A 343 -12.12 -0.66 22.79
C HIS A 343 -12.26 -1.74 21.73
N MET A 344 -13.18 -1.55 20.77
CA MET A 344 -13.49 -2.53 19.73
C MET A 344 -13.64 -1.86 18.38
N LEU A 345 -13.04 -2.46 17.37
CA LEU A 345 -13.24 -2.14 15.97
C LEU A 345 -14.05 -3.25 15.31
N THR A 346 -14.72 -2.95 14.20
CA THR A 346 -15.41 -3.97 13.40
C THR A 346 -14.86 -3.92 11.98
N THR A 347 -14.53 -5.08 11.42
CA THR A 347 -14.04 -5.26 10.05
C THR A 347 -14.68 -6.48 9.40
N GLY A 348 -14.34 -6.79 8.14
CA GLY A 348 -14.79 -8.01 7.45
C GLY A 348 -16.05 -7.82 6.60
N PHE A 349 -16.38 -6.58 6.24
CA PHE A 349 -17.49 -6.26 5.33
C PHE A 349 -16.98 -6.17 3.87
N ALA A 350 -16.41 -7.28 3.35
CA ALA A 350 -16.07 -7.40 1.94
C ALA A 350 -17.32 -7.73 1.09
N HIS A 351 -17.15 -7.90 -0.23
CA HIS A 351 -18.24 -8.06 -1.18
C HIS A 351 -19.24 -9.17 -0.77
N ASP A 352 -18.77 -10.34 -0.37
CA ASP A 352 -19.64 -11.46 0.03
C ASP A 352 -20.51 -11.11 1.26
N ALA A 353 -19.93 -10.48 2.27
CA ALA A 353 -20.66 -10.05 3.46
C ALA A 353 -21.71 -8.97 3.13
N VAL A 354 -21.37 -8.02 2.25
CA VAL A 354 -22.30 -6.97 1.80
C VAL A 354 -23.43 -7.57 0.96
N LEU A 355 -23.13 -8.48 0.04
CA LEU A 355 -24.14 -9.15 -0.80
C LEU A 355 -25.10 -9.99 0.03
N ARG A 356 -24.65 -10.65 1.09
CA ARG A 356 -25.52 -11.37 2.03
C ARG A 356 -26.48 -10.45 2.78
N GLN A 357 -26.12 -9.18 2.97
CA GLN A 357 -26.98 -8.17 3.57
C GLN A 357 -27.88 -7.44 2.53
N ALA A 358 -27.68 -7.70 1.24
CA ALA A 358 -28.42 -7.02 0.18
C ALA A 358 -29.95 -7.10 0.32
N PRO A 359 -30.58 -8.23 0.73
CA PRO A 359 -32.02 -8.27 0.93
C PRO A 359 -32.51 -7.25 1.97
N GLN A 360 -31.81 -7.14 3.12
CA GLN A 360 -32.15 -6.18 4.18
C GLN A 360 -31.91 -4.74 3.74
N ILE A 361 -30.82 -4.48 3.01
CA ILE A 361 -30.50 -3.15 2.47
C ILE A 361 -31.58 -2.73 1.45
N ILE A 362 -31.97 -3.63 0.53
CA ILE A 362 -33.02 -3.37 -0.47
C ILE A 362 -34.36 -3.11 0.22
N GLU A 363 -34.71 -3.85 1.26
CA GLU A 363 -35.93 -3.62 2.03
C GLU A 363 -35.89 -2.27 2.73
N ALA A 364 -34.77 -1.90 3.34
CA ALA A 364 -34.57 -0.60 3.97
C ALA A 364 -34.68 0.57 2.96
N ILE A 365 -34.21 0.36 1.71
CA ILE A 365 -34.40 1.33 0.63
C ILE A 365 -35.86 1.45 0.23
N ARG A 366 -36.55 0.31 0.08
CA ARG A 366 -37.98 0.28 -0.33
C ARG A 366 -38.91 0.93 0.68
N ASN A 367 -38.63 0.77 1.96
CA ASN A 367 -39.42 1.40 3.04
C ASN A 367 -38.95 2.82 3.42
N GLY A 368 -37.92 3.35 2.70
CA GLY A 368 -37.42 4.71 2.88
C GLY A 368 -36.53 4.92 4.10
N ALA A 369 -36.08 3.85 4.78
CA ALA A 369 -35.13 3.94 5.88
C ALA A 369 -33.70 4.26 5.40
N ILE A 370 -33.35 3.86 4.16
CA ILE A 370 -32.13 4.25 3.47
C ILE A 370 -32.50 4.99 2.19
N ARG A 371 -32.05 6.22 2.04
CA ARG A 371 -32.25 7.04 0.84
C ARG A 371 -30.95 7.33 0.10
N HIS A 372 -29.82 7.24 0.80
CA HIS A 372 -28.51 7.55 0.23
C HIS A 372 -27.51 6.45 0.58
N ILE A 373 -26.64 6.12 -0.37
CA ILE A 373 -25.46 5.25 -0.15
C ILE A 373 -24.25 6.04 -0.59
N PHE A 374 -23.29 6.22 0.32
CA PHE A 374 -22.04 6.91 0.05
C PHE A 374 -20.87 5.94 0.17
N LEU A 375 -19.99 5.93 -0.84
CA LEU A 375 -18.69 5.26 -0.76
C LEU A 375 -17.62 6.30 -0.46
N VAL A 376 -17.02 6.22 0.71
CA VAL A 376 -15.97 7.13 1.19
C VAL A 376 -14.66 6.39 1.21
N GLY A 377 -13.89 6.49 0.12
CA GLY A 377 -12.68 5.70 -0.15
C GLY A 377 -11.36 6.37 0.21
N GLY A 378 -11.36 7.52 0.89
CA GLY A 378 -10.15 8.28 1.21
C GLY A 378 -9.95 8.52 2.70
N CYS A 379 -8.83 9.16 3.04
CA CYS A 379 -8.53 9.63 4.40
C CYS A 379 -8.10 11.10 4.39
N ASP A 380 -8.20 11.78 5.55
CA ASP A 380 -7.80 13.18 5.68
C ASP A 380 -6.28 13.39 5.70
N GLY A 381 -5.49 12.33 5.82
CA GLY A 381 -4.04 12.42 5.89
C GLY A 381 -3.52 13.07 7.17
N ALA A 382 -2.27 13.52 7.14
CA ALA A 382 -1.56 14.05 8.30
C ALA A 382 -1.57 15.59 8.38
N HIS A 383 -1.90 16.29 7.31
CA HIS A 383 -1.78 17.75 7.26
C HIS A 383 -2.80 18.41 8.21
N PRO A 384 -2.37 19.32 9.11
CA PRO A 384 -3.29 20.07 9.98
C PRO A 384 -4.38 20.80 9.19
N GLY A 385 -5.61 20.74 9.68
CA GLY A 385 -6.76 21.38 9.05
C GLY A 385 -7.41 20.59 7.90
N ARG A 386 -6.84 19.46 7.48
CA ARG A 386 -7.49 18.55 6.53
C ARG A 386 -8.49 17.66 7.25
N ASN A 387 -9.77 17.90 6.99
CA ASN A 387 -10.88 17.17 7.62
C ASN A 387 -12.03 16.92 6.63
N TYR A 388 -11.77 16.95 5.33
CA TYR A 388 -12.79 16.85 4.29
C TYR A 388 -13.65 15.59 4.44
N TYR A 389 -13.05 14.42 4.53
CA TYR A 389 -13.78 13.16 4.63
C TYR A 389 -14.49 13.02 5.96
N THR A 390 -13.88 13.44 7.06
CA THR A 390 -14.49 13.46 8.40
C THR A 390 -15.72 14.36 8.40
N GLU A 391 -15.62 15.59 7.90
CA GLU A 391 -16.75 16.54 7.86
C GLU A 391 -17.81 16.11 6.86
N PHE A 392 -17.44 15.49 5.75
CA PHE A 392 -18.39 14.92 4.82
C PHE A 392 -19.27 13.86 5.49
N VAL A 393 -18.66 12.87 6.15
CA VAL A 393 -19.39 11.78 6.82
C VAL A 393 -20.29 12.32 7.93
N LYS A 394 -19.80 13.27 8.75
CA LYS A 394 -20.62 13.90 9.82
C LYS A 394 -21.86 14.64 9.29
N ARG A 395 -21.84 15.09 8.04
CA ARG A 395 -22.91 15.85 7.39
C ARG A 395 -23.80 14.99 6.49
N THR A 396 -23.53 13.70 6.36
CA THR A 396 -24.45 12.80 5.63
C THR A 396 -25.79 12.73 6.35
N PRO A 397 -26.92 12.68 5.62
CA PRO A 397 -28.24 12.51 6.21
C PRO A 397 -28.32 11.23 7.08
N MET A 398 -29.19 11.24 8.09
CA MET A 398 -29.37 10.09 9.01
C MET A 398 -29.93 8.84 8.32
N ASP A 399 -30.56 9.00 7.17
CA ASP A 399 -31.07 7.93 6.31
C ASP A 399 -30.04 7.47 5.27
N SER A 400 -28.76 7.55 5.63
CA SER A 400 -27.63 7.17 4.78
C SER A 400 -26.96 5.88 5.23
N LEU A 401 -26.53 5.06 4.27
CA LEU A 401 -25.53 4.02 4.47
C LEU A 401 -24.16 4.51 3.98
N VAL A 402 -23.17 4.50 4.86
CA VAL A 402 -21.80 4.89 4.52
C VAL A 402 -20.92 3.64 4.44
N LEU A 403 -20.35 3.40 3.26
CA LEU A 403 -19.31 2.41 3.04
C LEU A 403 -17.97 3.12 3.07
N THR A 404 -17.02 2.63 3.86
CA THR A 404 -15.67 3.23 3.96
C THR A 404 -14.59 2.20 3.71
N LEU A 405 -13.51 2.67 3.14
CA LEU A 405 -12.30 1.91 2.84
C LEU A 405 -11.11 2.56 3.53
N ALA A 406 -9.98 1.85 3.55
CA ALA A 406 -8.69 2.36 4.02
C ALA A 406 -8.76 2.95 5.44
N CYS A 407 -7.91 3.94 5.69
CA CYS A 407 -7.83 4.64 6.98
C CYS A 407 -9.08 5.44 7.35
N GLY A 408 -10.06 5.60 6.44
CA GLY A 408 -11.32 6.29 6.70
C GLY A 408 -12.09 5.75 7.89
N LYS A 409 -11.94 4.47 8.20
CA LYS A 409 -12.59 3.82 9.36
C LYS A 409 -12.08 4.29 10.73
N TYR A 410 -10.96 4.99 10.79
CA TYR A 410 -10.40 5.55 12.02
C TYR A 410 -10.79 7.02 12.24
N ARG A 411 -11.79 7.53 11.51
CA ARG A 411 -12.28 8.91 11.60
C ARG A 411 -13.67 8.97 12.20
#